data_6565c6f3e829bf20eac83c14fa528845
#
_entry.id   6565c6f3e829bf20eac83c14fa528845
#
_cell.length_a   1.000
_cell.length_b   1.000
_cell.length_c   1.000
_cell.angle_alpha   90.00
_cell.angle_beta   90.00
_cell.angle_gamma   90.00
#
_symmetry.space_group_name_H-M   'P 1'
#
loop_
_entity.id
_entity.type
_entity.pdbx_description
1 polymer ?
#
loop_
_entity_poly.entity_id
_entity_poly.type
_entity_poly.pdbx_seq_one_letter_code
_entity_poly.pdbx_strand_id
1 'polypeptide(L)'
;MGRFHYHADGTGHSHDDDHDHDDHDHDDHAHSHTGVGDHSGYQTGGLRVDVLEKILGENDRTAEANRSDFHDAGIHVVNLMSSPGAGKTTLLREVLLRLGTSVRVGIIEGDVETSIDADRLAGLGAPVSLINTANGFGGECHLDATMVRSALPRLPLADLDIVVIENVGNLVCPAEFDVGEHARAMVFSVTEGEEKPLKYPVMFRSADVVIVNKVDLLPHLDFDLDLFLTNLRNVNPDVRTIETSAKTGEGIDQVCAWFASLADNE
;
A
#
# COMPACT_ATOMS: atom_id res chain seq x y z
N MET A 1 40.32 21.48 -2.57
CA MET A 1 40.54 20.09 -2.10
C MET A 1 40.30 19.17 -3.29
N GLY A 2 41.39 18.71 -3.90
CA GLY A 2 41.33 17.83 -5.08
C GLY A 2 40.80 16.45 -4.72
N ARG A 3 39.88 15.91 -5.54
CA ARG A 3 39.39 14.54 -5.44
C ARG A 3 40.33 13.61 -6.22
N PHE A 4 40.88 12.60 -5.54
CA PHE A 4 41.62 11.51 -6.18
C PHE A 4 40.66 10.41 -6.65
N HIS A 5 40.86 9.94 -7.89
CA HIS A 5 40.20 8.77 -8.44
C HIS A 5 41.23 7.72 -8.83
N TYR A 6 40.97 6.43 -8.51
CA TYR A 6 41.78 5.30 -8.91
C TYR A 6 41.03 4.47 -9.96
N HIS A 7 41.74 4.03 -11.00
CA HIS A 7 41.26 3.09 -11.99
C HIS A 7 41.65 1.65 -11.63
N ALA A 8 40.91 0.67 -12.14
CA ALA A 8 41.13 -0.75 -11.86
C ALA A 8 42.50 -1.30 -12.35
N ASP A 9 43.28 -0.51 -13.10
CA ASP A 9 44.65 -0.81 -13.59
C ASP A 9 45.77 -0.25 -12.69
N GLY A 10 45.45 0.39 -11.56
CA GLY A 10 46.40 0.89 -10.57
C GLY A 10 47.00 2.27 -10.90
N THR A 11 46.51 2.99 -11.91
CA THR A 11 46.97 4.35 -12.24
C THR A 11 46.06 5.41 -11.62
N GLY A 12 46.66 6.39 -10.90
CA GLY A 12 45.97 7.54 -10.32
C GLY A 12 46.52 8.84 -10.91
N HIS A 13 45.62 9.85 -11.12
CA HIS A 13 46.02 11.21 -11.49
C HIS A 13 45.24 12.24 -10.72
N SER A 14 45.84 13.41 -10.51
CA SER A 14 45.22 14.59 -9.89
C SER A 14 44.96 15.66 -10.95
N HIS A 15 43.82 16.36 -10.85
CA HIS A 15 43.54 17.57 -11.59
C HIS A 15 43.82 18.78 -10.68
N ASP A 16 44.80 19.62 -11.07
CA ASP A 16 44.95 20.96 -10.52
C ASP A 16 44.24 21.92 -11.46
N ASP A 17 43.31 22.69 -10.88
CA ASP A 17 42.53 23.71 -11.60
C ASP A 17 43.35 24.99 -11.72
N ASP A 18 43.99 25.21 -12.87
CA ASP A 18 44.47 26.53 -13.29
C ASP A 18 43.49 27.09 -14.33
N HIS A 19 42.74 28.14 -13.95
CA HIS A 19 41.86 28.91 -14.82
C HIS A 19 42.59 30.05 -15.48
N ASP A 20 42.90 29.91 -16.75
CA ASP A 20 43.17 31.04 -17.64
C ASP A 20 41.87 31.41 -18.39
N HIS A 21 41.48 32.66 -18.25
CA HIS A 21 40.34 33.28 -18.95
C HIS A 21 40.79 33.75 -20.33
N ASP A 22 40.34 33.09 -21.37
CA ASP A 22 40.32 33.63 -22.72
C ASP A 22 38.90 33.90 -23.19
N ASP A 23 38.66 35.15 -23.56
CA ASP A 23 37.40 35.66 -24.14
C ASP A 23 37.13 34.96 -25.50
N HIS A 24 36.05 34.22 -25.62
CA HIS A 24 35.52 33.77 -26.87
C HIS A 24 34.07 34.21 -27.09
N ASP A 25 33.86 34.88 -28.24
CA ASP A 25 32.63 35.40 -28.81
C ASP A 25 31.45 34.41 -28.69
N HIS A 26 30.33 34.94 -28.23
CA HIS A 26 29.04 34.23 -28.21
C HIS A 26 28.42 34.16 -29.63
N ASP A 27 28.57 33.02 -30.28
CA ASP A 27 27.69 32.65 -31.38
C ASP A 27 26.41 32.06 -30.81
N ASP A 28 25.30 32.75 -31.02
CA ASP A 28 23.93 32.31 -30.71
C ASP A 28 23.55 31.04 -31.47
N HIS A 29 23.85 29.87 -30.93
CA HIS A 29 23.24 28.62 -31.41
C HIS A 29 21.91 28.41 -30.74
N ALA A 30 20.83 28.78 -31.42
CA ALA A 30 19.47 28.39 -31.09
C ALA A 30 19.37 26.85 -31.09
N HIS A 31 19.45 26.21 -29.92
CA HIS A 31 19.13 24.79 -29.75
C HIS A 31 17.62 24.60 -29.84
N SER A 32 17.13 24.21 -31.02
CA SER A 32 15.76 23.72 -31.15
C SER A 32 15.66 22.35 -30.47
N HIS A 33 15.05 22.30 -29.30
CA HIS A 33 14.68 21.05 -28.62
C HIS A 33 13.46 20.38 -29.28
N THR A 34 13.57 20.05 -30.57
CA THR A 34 12.63 19.18 -31.29
C THR A 34 13.26 17.82 -31.55
N GLY A 35 13.71 17.19 -30.50
CA GLY A 35 14.21 15.84 -30.54
C GLY A 35 13.83 15.13 -29.25
N VAL A 36 12.55 14.78 -29.10
CA VAL A 36 12.19 13.60 -28.33
C VAL A 36 12.93 12.46 -29.02
N GLY A 37 13.94 11.89 -28.37
CA GLY A 37 14.72 10.80 -28.95
C GLY A 37 13.78 9.74 -29.49
N ASP A 38 13.98 9.36 -30.74
CA ASP A 38 13.24 8.27 -31.37
C ASP A 38 13.60 6.97 -30.62
N HIS A 39 12.74 6.57 -29.70
CA HIS A 39 12.82 5.30 -28.96
C HIS A 39 12.25 4.14 -29.77
N SER A 40 12.00 4.30 -31.08
CA SER A 40 11.45 3.29 -31.99
C SER A 40 12.32 2.04 -32.14
N GLY A 41 13.58 2.08 -31.66
CA GLY A 41 14.47 0.91 -31.63
C GLY A 41 14.14 -0.11 -30.52
N TYR A 42 13.31 0.24 -29.51
CA TYR A 42 12.89 -0.67 -28.47
C TYR A 42 11.50 -1.23 -28.79
N GLN A 43 11.43 -2.33 -29.53
CA GLN A 43 10.18 -3.11 -29.76
C GLN A 43 9.65 -3.80 -28.48
N THR A 44 10.13 -3.40 -27.30
CA THR A 44 9.73 -3.98 -26.01
C THR A 44 8.37 -3.46 -25.50
N GLY A 45 7.83 -2.38 -26.07
CA GLY A 45 6.58 -1.77 -25.61
C GLY A 45 5.37 -2.72 -25.74
N GLY A 46 5.16 -3.32 -26.91
CA GLY A 46 4.01 -4.19 -27.16
C GLY A 46 4.05 -5.47 -26.34
N LEU A 47 5.19 -6.19 -26.34
CA LEU A 47 5.35 -7.43 -25.55
C LEU A 47 5.18 -7.19 -24.05
N ARG A 48 5.61 -6.03 -23.54
CA ARG A 48 5.49 -5.69 -22.12
C ARG A 48 4.05 -5.39 -21.71
N VAL A 49 3.29 -4.72 -22.58
CA VAL A 49 1.85 -4.48 -22.39
C VAL A 49 1.09 -5.81 -22.42
N ASP A 50 1.32 -6.66 -23.41
CA ASP A 50 0.67 -7.98 -23.55
C ASP A 50 0.94 -8.90 -22.32
N VAL A 51 2.16 -8.83 -21.73
CA VAL A 51 2.51 -9.60 -20.54
C VAL A 51 1.79 -9.04 -19.32
N LEU A 52 1.75 -7.72 -19.13
CA LEU A 52 1.04 -7.09 -18.02
C LEU A 52 -0.47 -7.36 -18.09
N GLU A 53 -1.08 -7.25 -19.26
CA GLU A 53 -2.50 -7.57 -19.48
C GLU A 53 -2.83 -9.02 -19.14
N LYS A 54 -1.93 -9.96 -19.45
CA LYS A 54 -2.10 -11.38 -19.07
C LYS A 54 -2.00 -11.57 -17.58
N ILE A 55 -1.00 -10.95 -16.92
CA ILE A 55 -0.82 -11.07 -15.46
C ILE A 55 -2.05 -10.51 -14.73
N LEU A 56 -2.51 -9.32 -15.10
CA LEU A 56 -3.70 -8.71 -14.52
C LEU A 56 -4.95 -9.55 -14.81
N GLY A 57 -5.11 -10.04 -16.04
CA GLY A 57 -6.26 -10.90 -16.39
C GLY A 57 -6.27 -12.27 -15.69
N GLU A 58 -5.11 -12.84 -15.34
CA GLU A 58 -5.03 -14.05 -14.51
C GLU A 58 -5.35 -13.74 -13.05
N ASN A 59 -4.85 -12.60 -12.53
CA ASN A 59 -5.18 -12.11 -11.21
C ASN A 59 -6.70 -11.91 -11.06
N ASP A 60 -7.33 -11.19 -12.00
CA ASP A 60 -8.77 -10.88 -11.97
C ASP A 60 -9.64 -12.13 -11.94
N ARG A 61 -9.27 -13.17 -12.70
CA ARG A 61 -9.98 -14.47 -12.66
C ARG A 61 -9.84 -15.14 -11.31
N THR A 62 -8.66 -15.05 -10.69
CA THR A 62 -8.42 -15.66 -9.37
C THR A 62 -9.13 -14.85 -8.29
N ALA A 63 -9.15 -13.52 -8.40
CA ALA A 63 -9.89 -12.64 -7.50
C ALA A 63 -11.39 -12.92 -7.54
N GLU A 64 -11.96 -13.12 -8.73
CA GLU A 64 -13.37 -13.50 -8.88
C GLU A 64 -13.68 -14.87 -8.26
N ALA A 65 -12.77 -15.85 -8.43
CA ALA A 65 -12.90 -17.15 -7.77
C ALA A 65 -12.80 -17.04 -6.24
N ASN A 66 -11.91 -16.18 -5.72
CA ASN A 66 -11.82 -15.89 -4.28
C ASN A 66 -13.12 -15.27 -3.77
N ARG A 67 -13.67 -14.28 -4.49
CA ARG A 67 -14.92 -13.60 -4.13
C ARG A 67 -16.10 -14.57 -4.09
N SER A 68 -16.18 -15.51 -5.05
CA SER A 68 -17.18 -16.56 -5.05
C SER A 68 -17.04 -17.47 -3.83
N ASP A 69 -15.83 -17.93 -3.50
CA ASP A 69 -15.58 -18.78 -2.35
C ASP A 69 -15.94 -18.07 -1.02
N PHE A 70 -15.66 -16.77 -0.91
CA PHE A 70 -16.04 -15.95 0.25
C PHE A 70 -17.55 -15.78 0.37
N HIS A 71 -18.21 -15.48 -0.75
CA HIS A 71 -19.68 -15.37 -0.79
C HIS A 71 -20.34 -16.69 -0.38
N ASP A 72 -19.87 -17.84 -0.91
CA ASP A 72 -20.41 -19.17 -0.60
C ASP A 72 -20.18 -19.54 0.87
N ALA A 73 -19.13 -19.00 1.50
CA ALA A 73 -18.85 -19.17 2.92
C ALA A 73 -19.58 -18.14 3.82
N GLY A 74 -20.31 -17.16 3.26
CA GLY A 74 -20.96 -16.08 4.01
C GLY A 74 -20.00 -15.15 4.72
N ILE A 75 -18.82 -14.89 4.12
CA ILE A 75 -17.74 -14.10 4.73
C ILE A 75 -17.57 -12.77 4.00
N HIS A 76 -17.48 -11.68 4.74
CA HIS A 76 -17.02 -10.41 4.19
C HIS A 76 -15.48 -10.29 4.25
N VAL A 77 -14.88 -9.79 3.20
CA VAL A 77 -13.42 -9.63 3.09
C VAL A 77 -13.04 -8.17 2.94
N VAL A 78 -12.13 -7.72 3.81
CA VAL A 78 -11.60 -6.37 3.83
C VAL A 78 -10.12 -6.39 3.45
N ASN A 79 -9.74 -5.67 2.39
CA ASN A 79 -8.34 -5.41 2.05
C ASN A 79 -7.86 -4.16 2.80
N LEU A 80 -6.98 -4.35 3.78
CA LEU A 80 -6.43 -3.29 4.62
C LEU A 80 -5.09 -2.82 4.07
N MET A 81 -5.09 -1.64 3.46
CA MET A 81 -3.96 -1.06 2.75
C MET A 81 -3.39 0.16 3.48
N SER A 82 -2.12 0.47 3.27
CA SER A 82 -1.50 1.71 3.77
C SER A 82 -0.11 1.93 3.20
N SER A 83 0.50 3.10 3.49
CA SER A 83 1.95 3.25 3.46
C SER A 83 2.63 2.47 4.60
N PRO A 84 3.95 2.19 4.48
CA PRO A 84 4.72 1.62 5.57
C PRO A 84 4.65 2.49 6.83
N GLY A 85 4.47 1.87 7.98
CA GLY A 85 4.46 2.57 9.27
C GLY A 85 3.22 3.42 9.57
N ALA A 86 2.14 3.36 8.76
CA ALA A 86 0.86 4.04 9.05
C ALA A 86 0.15 3.50 10.28
N GLY A 87 0.49 2.27 10.71
CA GLY A 87 -0.03 1.65 11.94
C GLY A 87 -1.15 0.65 11.72
N LYS A 88 -1.22 -0.03 10.55
CA LYS A 88 -2.21 -1.07 10.23
C LYS A 88 -2.34 -2.11 11.33
N THR A 89 -1.27 -2.84 11.62
CA THR A 89 -1.24 -3.93 12.62
C THR A 89 -1.65 -3.44 14.00
N THR A 90 -1.19 -2.23 14.41
CA THR A 90 -1.58 -1.65 15.71
C THR A 90 -3.06 -1.31 15.74
N LEU A 91 -3.59 -0.73 14.66
CA LEU A 91 -5.02 -0.42 14.52
C LEU A 91 -5.86 -1.70 14.55
N LEU A 92 -5.48 -2.70 13.76
CA LEU A 92 -6.18 -3.98 13.69
C LEU A 92 -6.19 -4.69 15.05
N ARG A 93 -5.07 -4.66 15.78
CA ARG A 93 -4.99 -5.17 17.14
C ARG A 93 -6.01 -4.50 18.08
N GLU A 94 -6.11 -3.17 18.05
CA GLU A 94 -7.06 -2.43 18.89
C GLU A 94 -8.52 -2.71 18.50
N VAL A 95 -8.79 -2.89 17.21
CA VAL A 95 -10.11 -3.31 16.71
C VAL A 95 -10.46 -4.71 17.21
N LEU A 96 -9.56 -5.68 17.08
CA LEU A 96 -9.79 -7.05 17.55
C LEU A 96 -10.06 -7.11 19.05
N LEU A 97 -9.30 -6.36 19.85
CA LEU A 97 -9.52 -6.29 21.31
C LEU A 97 -10.92 -5.77 21.68
N ARG A 98 -11.47 -4.84 20.88
CA ARG A 98 -12.81 -4.27 21.15
C ARG A 98 -13.94 -5.12 20.57
N LEU A 99 -13.75 -5.68 19.39
CA LEU A 99 -14.74 -6.60 18.80
C LEU A 99 -14.90 -7.87 19.64
N GLY A 100 -13.81 -8.35 20.24
CA GLY A 100 -13.82 -9.54 21.08
C GLY A 100 -14.41 -10.73 20.31
N THR A 101 -15.51 -11.30 20.86
CA THR A 101 -16.22 -12.44 20.23
C THR A 101 -17.49 -12.01 19.49
N SER A 102 -17.80 -10.72 19.39
CA SER A 102 -19.03 -10.23 18.74
C SER A 102 -18.94 -10.35 17.23
N VAL A 103 -17.75 -10.26 16.64
CA VAL A 103 -17.44 -10.49 15.24
C VAL A 103 -16.23 -11.43 15.15
N ARG A 104 -16.36 -12.53 14.46
CA ARG A 104 -15.30 -13.54 14.33
C ARG A 104 -14.41 -13.17 13.14
N VAL A 105 -13.22 -12.65 13.44
CA VAL A 105 -12.29 -12.12 12.43
C VAL A 105 -11.13 -13.09 12.21
N GLY A 106 -10.90 -13.47 10.95
CA GLY A 106 -9.68 -14.13 10.50
C GLY A 106 -8.75 -13.14 9.80
N ILE A 107 -7.46 -13.42 9.78
CA ILE A 107 -6.45 -12.51 9.23
C ILE A 107 -5.58 -13.24 8.20
N ILE A 108 -5.38 -12.62 7.06
CA ILE A 108 -4.32 -12.95 6.10
C ILE A 108 -3.29 -11.84 6.21
N GLU A 109 -2.10 -12.18 6.70
CA GLU A 109 -1.01 -11.23 6.93
C GLU A 109 0.01 -11.33 5.79
N GLY A 110 0.23 -10.21 5.07
CA GLY A 110 1.28 -10.06 4.08
C GLY A 110 2.50 -9.37 4.69
N ASP A 111 3.47 -10.14 5.19
CA ASP A 111 4.71 -9.58 5.72
C ASP A 111 5.91 -9.95 4.85
N VAL A 112 6.84 -9.01 4.72
CA VAL A 112 8.02 -9.16 3.87
C VAL A 112 9.01 -10.15 4.47
N GLU A 113 9.23 -10.19 5.80
CA GLU A 113 10.34 -10.97 6.39
C GLU A 113 10.06 -11.59 7.77
N THR A 114 9.05 -11.14 8.53
CA THR A 114 8.92 -11.53 9.94
C THR A 114 7.50 -11.95 10.33
N SER A 115 7.38 -12.89 11.28
CA SER A 115 6.10 -13.28 11.87
C SER A 115 5.68 -12.39 13.07
N ILE A 116 6.42 -11.31 13.36
CA ILE A 116 6.24 -10.53 14.59
C ILE A 116 4.83 -9.94 14.69
N ASP A 117 4.30 -9.41 13.59
CA ASP A 117 2.97 -8.81 13.57
C ASP A 117 1.89 -9.91 13.58
N ALA A 118 2.09 -10.99 12.83
CA ALA A 118 1.22 -12.17 12.88
C ALA A 118 1.15 -12.78 14.29
N ASP A 119 2.27 -12.91 15.00
CA ASP A 119 2.33 -13.43 16.37
C ASP A 119 1.58 -12.52 17.37
N ARG A 120 1.64 -11.19 17.17
CA ARG A 120 0.89 -10.20 17.97
C ARG A 120 -0.62 -10.35 17.78
N LEU A 121 -1.07 -10.61 16.57
CA LEU A 121 -2.49 -10.75 16.24
C LEU A 121 -3.03 -12.12 16.66
N ALA A 122 -2.28 -13.19 16.43
CA ALA A 122 -2.65 -14.55 16.87
C ALA A 122 -2.84 -14.66 18.40
N GLY A 123 -2.07 -13.90 19.18
CA GLY A 123 -2.21 -13.81 20.64
C GLY A 123 -3.57 -13.28 21.12
N LEU A 124 -4.38 -12.69 20.23
CA LEU A 124 -5.72 -12.17 20.51
C LEU A 124 -6.86 -13.17 20.20
N GLY A 125 -6.50 -14.38 19.78
CA GLY A 125 -7.47 -15.44 19.47
C GLY A 125 -8.02 -15.39 18.03
N ALA A 126 -7.56 -14.46 17.19
CA ALA A 126 -7.87 -14.43 15.77
C ALA A 126 -7.02 -15.48 15.03
N PRO A 127 -7.60 -16.34 14.17
CA PRO A 127 -6.80 -17.21 13.30
C PRO A 127 -6.05 -16.35 12.28
N VAL A 128 -4.73 -16.58 12.18
CA VAL A 128 -3.84 -15.84 11.27
C VAL A 128 -3.22 -16.79 10.26
N SER A 129 -3.30 -16.44 8.99
CA SER A 129 -2.59 -17.09 7.88
C SER A 129 -1.52 -16.15 7.33
N LEU A 130 -0.25 -16.47 7.56
CA LEU A 130 0.88 -15.67 7.11
C LEU A 130 1.23 -16.02 5.65
N ILE A 131 1.41 -14.98 4.83
CA ILE A 131 2.01 -15.04 3.50
C ILE A 131 3.38 -14.38 3.58
N ASN A 132 4.44 -15.18 3.38
CA ASN A 132 5.79 -14.63 3.33
C ASN A 132 6.06 -14.08 1.91
N THR A 133 6.21 -12.76 1.81
CA THR A 133 6.47 -12.05 0.56
C THR A 133 7.97 -11.89 0.25
N ALA A 134 8.87 -12.37 1.13
CA ALA A 134 10.33 -12.31 0.95
C ALA A 134 10.89 -13.36 -0.03
N ASN A 135 10.08 -14.34 -0.47
CA ASN A 135 10.52 -15.44 -1.33
C ASN A 135 10.67 -14.99 -2.79
N GLY A 136 11.76 -14.25 -3.08
CA GLY A 136 12.09 -13.82 -4.43
C GLY A 136 13.22 -12.78 -4.43
N PHE A 137 13.72 -12.46 -5.61
CA PHE A 137 14.68 -11.37 -5.79
C PHE A 137 13.96 -10.03 -5.55
N GLY A 138 14.01 -9.51 -4.31
CA GLY A 138 13.54 -8.19 -3.96
C GLY A 138 12.25 -8.10 -3.14
N GLY A 139 11.60 -9.21 -2.79
CA GLY A 139 10.32 -9.22 -2.05
C GLY A 139 9.13 -8.72 -2.89
N GLU A 140 7.92 -9.23 -2.60
CA GLU A 140 6.71 -8.73 -3.25
C GLU A 140 6.22 -7.47 -2.53
N CYS A 141 5.85 -6.45 -3.29
CA CYS A 141 5.39 -5.18 -2.75
C CYS A 141 3.87 -5.10 -2.53
N HIS A 142 3.15 -6.20 -2.74
CA HIS A 142 1.70 -6.35 -2.59
C HIS A 142 1.34 -7.82 -2.45
N LEU A 143 0.12 -8.10 -2.03
CA LEU A 143 -0.52 -9.41 -2.16
C LEU A 143 -1.37 -9.42 -3.43
N ASP A 144 -1.29 -10.51 -4.19
CA ASP A 144 -2.16 -10.80 -5.32
C ASP A 144 -3.26 -11.83 -4.95
N ALA A 145 -4.21 -12.05 -5.85
CA ALA A 145 -5.31 -12.96 -5.63
C ALA A 145 -4.84 -14.43 -5.45
N THR A 146 -3.76 -14.83 -6.09
CA THR A 146 -3.19 -16.18 -5.99
C THR A 146 -2.54 -16.41 -4.63
N MET A 147 -1.83 -15.42 -4.13
CA MET A 147 -1.24 -15.44 -2.78
C MET A 147 -2.34 -15.56 -1.72
N VAL A 148 -3.38 -14.72 -1.82
CA VAL A 148 -4.54 -14.77 -0.92
C VAL A 148 -5.20 -16.16 -1.00
N ARG A 149 -5.47 -16.69 -2.20
CA ARG A 149 -6.04 -18.01 -2.38
C ARG A 149 -5.22 -19.12 -1.70
N SER A 150 -3.91 -19.02 -1.75
CA SER A 150 -3.00 -20.00 -1.11
C SER A 150 -3.07 -19.98 0.42
N ALA A 151 -3.53 -18.88 1.00
CA ALA A 151 -3.66 -18.69 2.45
C ALA A 151 -4.98 -19.21 3.01
N LEU A 152 -6.06 -19.26 2.20
CA LEU A 152 -7.41 -19.64 2.63
C LEU A 152 -7.50 -21.00 3.33
N PRO A 153 -6.84 -22.09 2.87
CA PRO A 153 -6.93 -23.38 3.52
C PRO A 153 -6.42 -23.44 4.97
N ARG A 154 -5.73 -22.39 5.42
CA ARG A 154 -5.20 -22.29 6.80
C ARG A 154 -6.17 -21.58 7.74
N LEU A 155 -7.26 -21.02 7.22
CA LEU A 155 -8.28 -20.33 8.00
C LEU A 155 -9.53 -21.21 8.13
N PRO A 156 -10.17 -21.25 9.31
CA PRO A 156 -11.44 -21.95 9.53
C PRO A 156 -12.61 -21.08 8.98
N LEU A 157 -12.70 -20.92 7.67
CA LEU A 157 -13.60 -19.96 7.01
C LEU A 157 -15.07 -20.11 7.48
N ALA A 158 -15.55 -21.34 7.70
CA ALA A 158 -16.92 -21.58 8.17
C ALA A 158 -17.23 -21.01 9.58
N ASP A 159 -16.20 -20.66 10.33
CA ASP A 159 -16.32 -20.12 11.70
C ASP A 159 -16.09 -18.60 11.76
N LEU A 160 -15.92 -17.94 10.60
CA LEU A 160 -15.59 -16.53 10.51
C LEU A 160 -16.76 -15.71 9.95
N ASP A 161 -16.85 -14.45 10.37
CA ASP A 161 -17.76 -13.47 9.81
C ASP A 161 -17.00 -12.53 8.85
N ILE A 162 -15.73 -12.23 9.17
CA ILE A 162 -14.88 -11.33 8.38
C ILE A 162 -13.48 -11.94 8.22
N VAL A 163 -12.90 -11.75 7.03
CA VAL A 163 -11.48 -11.93 6.80
C VAL A 163 -10.85 -10.57 6.48
N VAL A 164 -9.81 -10.20 7.23
CA VAL A 164 -8.99 -9.02 6.94
C VAL A 164 -7.73 -9.47 6.25
N ILE A 165 -7.48 -8.94 5.06
CA ILE A 165 -6.22 -9.08 4.34
C ILE A 165 -5.37 -7.87 4.71
N GLU A 166 -4.41 -8.03 5.63
CA GLU A 166 -3.42 -6.99 5.90
C GLU A 166 -2.37 -6.98 4.81
N ASN A 167 -2.51 -6.07 3.85
CA ASN A 167 -1.63 -5.97 2.70
C ASN A 167 -0.27 -5.36 3.06
N VAL A 168 0.73 -5.61 2.22
CA VAL A 168 2.06 -5.00 2.35
C VAL A 168 1.94 -3.47 2.37
N GLY A 169 2.75 -2.81 3.18
CA GLY A 169 2.77 -1.34 3.26
C GLY A 169 3.30 -0.72 1.96
N ASN A 170 2.38 -0.32 1.06
CA ASN A 170 2.67 0.30 -0.23
C ASN A 170 1.45 1.09 -0.73
N LEU A 171 1.67 2.26 -1.36
CA LEU A 171 0.60 3.13 -1.87
C LEU A 171 0.32 2.96 -3.37
N VAL A 172 1.01 2.07 -4.06
CA VAL A 172 0.89 1.89 -5.52
C VAL A 172 0.35 0.50 -5.84
N CYS A 173 1.17 -0.52 -5.65
CA CYS A 173 0.86 -1.87 -6.10
C CYS A 173 -0.45 -2.45 -5.52
N PRO A 174 -0.76 -2.34 -4.20
CA PRO A 174 -2.01 -2.91 -3.67
C PRO A 174 -3.29 -2.31 -4.23
N ALA A 175 -3.22 -1.09 -4.79
CA ALA A 175 -4.38 -0.45 -5.40
C ALA A 175 -4.74 -1.00 -6.78
N GLU A 176 -3.77 -1.62 -7.47
CA GLU A 176 -3.92 -2.13 -8.83
C GLU A 176 -4.36 -3.59 -8.88
N PHE A 177 -4.19 -4.33 -7.78
CA PHE A 177 -4.52 -5.75 -7.70
C PHE A 177 -5.77 -5.99 -6.87
N ASP A 178 -6.79 -6.54 -7.51
CA ASP A 178 -7.98 -7.09 -6.85
C ASP A 178 -7.58 -8.46 -6.24
N VAL A 179 -7.89 -8.67 -4.98
CA VAL A 179 -7.62 -9.94 -4.28
C VAL A 179 -8.88 -10.74 -3.97
N GLY A 180 -10.04 -10.24 -4.43
CA GLY A 180 -11.37 -10.81 -4.18
C GLY A 180 -12.06 -10.20 -2.97
N GLU A 181 -11.58 -9.06 -2.49
CA GLU A 181 -12.16 -8.34 -1.36
C GLU A 181 -13.54 -7.73 -1.68
N HIS A 182 -14.36 -7.56 -0.63
CA HIS A 182 -15.66 -6.88 -0.69
C HIS A 182 -15.56 -5.39 -0.34
N ALA A 183 -14.55 -5.03 0.44
CA ALA A 183 -14.29 -3.64 0.82
C ALA A 183 -12.79 -3.36 0.94
N ARG A 184 -12.41 -2.11 0.66
CA ARG A 184 -11.05 -1.59 0.74
C ARG A 184 -10.95 -0.53 1.83
N ALA A 185 -10.14 -0.80 2.85
CA ALA A 185 -9.84 0.15 3.91
C ALA A 185 -8.41 0.68 3.74
N MET A 186 -8.27 2.00 3.64
CA MET A 186 -6.97 2.67 3.56
C MET A 186 -6.62 3.28 4.91
N VAL A 187 -5.54 2.83 5.54
CA VAL A 187 -4.99 3.46 6.74
C VAL A 187 -3.95 4.50 6.34
N PHE A 188 -4.26 5.76 6.63
CA PHE A 188 -3.40 6.91 6.40
C PHE A 188 -2.91 7.47 7.74
N SER A 189 -1.66 7.88 7.83
CA SER A 189 -1.12 8.53 9.03
C SER A 189 -0.95 10.03 8.82
N VAL A 190 -1.34 10.85 9.79
CA VAL A 190 -1.13 12.30 9.78
C VAL A 190 0.36 12.71 9.66
N THR A 191 1.28 11.76 9.76
CA THR A 191 2.72 11.98 9.57
C THR A 191 3.16 11.95 8.10
N GLU A 192 2.24 11.75 7.14
CA GLU A 192 2.59 11.48 5.75
C GLU A 192 2.47 12.69 4.80
N GLY A 193 1.74 13.73 5.20
CA GLY A 193 1.49 14.95 4.41
C GLY A 193 0.13 14.98 3.70
N GLU A 194 -0.45 16.18 3.60
CA GLU A 194 -1.83 16.43 3.16
C GLU A 194 -2.05 16.16 1.68
N GLU A 195 -0.99 16.22 0.88
CA GLU A 195 -1.05 16.04 -0.57
C GLU A 195 -1.01 14.57 -1.01
N LYS A 196 -0.94 13.62 -0.08
CA LYS A 196 -0.91 12.19 -0.41
C LYS A 196 -2.06 11.73 -1.30
N PRO A 197 -3.33 12.16 -1.10
CA PRO A 197 -4.42 11.78 -2.00
C PRO A 197 -4.17 12.22 -3.45
N LEU A 198 -3.57 13.41 -3.64
CA LEU A 198 -3.26 13.92 -4.98
C LEU A 198 -2.06 13.22 -5.62
N LYS A 199 -1.09 12.77 -4.82
CA LYS A 199 0.10 12.04 -5.30
C LYS A 199 -0.20 10.57 -5.63
N TYR A 200 -1.14 9.95 -4.92
CA TYR A 200 -1.51 8.53 -5.06
C TYR A 200 -3.01 8.35 -5.31
N PRO A 201 -3.57 8.99 -6.36
CA PRO A 201 -5.02 9.08 -6.54
C PRO A 201 -5.69 7.71 -6.76
N VAL A 202 -4.99 6.73 -7.32
CA VAL A 202 -5.54 5.38 -7.55
C VAL A 202 -5.86 4.72 -6.21
N MET A 203 -4.93 4.76 -5.25
CA MET A 203 -5.10 4.18 -3.92
C MET A 203 -6.30 4.80 -3.18
N PHE A 204 -6.35 6.14 -3.11
CA PHE A 204 -7.41 6.81 -2.37
C PHE A 204 -8.79 6.73 -3.06
N ARG A 205 -8.81 6.64 -4.40
CA ARG A 205 -10.07 6.48 -5.17
C ARG A 205 -10.66 5.09 -5.01
N SER A 206 -9.84 4.07 -4.85
CA SER A 206 -10.29 2.69 -4.69
C SER A 206 -10.76 2.36 -3.27
N ALA A 207 -10.54 3.24 -2.29
CA ALA A 207 -10.89 3.00 -0.90
C ALA A 207 -12.38 3.29 -0.63
N ASP A 208 -13.06 2.40 0.08
CA ASP A 208 -14.41 2.59 0.62
C ASP A 208 -14.38 3.39 1.93
N VAL A 209 -13.29 3.23 2.68
CA VAL A 209 -13.04 3.99 3.91
C VAL A 209 -11.56 4.40 3.99
N VAL A 210 -11.32 5.64 4.39
CA VAL A 210 -9.98 6.13 4.77
C VAL A 210 -9.94 6.36 6.27
N ILE A 211 -9.09 5.61 6.96
CA ILE A 211 -8.88 5.69 8.40
C ILE A 211 -7.67 6.60 8.62
N VAL A 212 -7.93 7.82 9.09
CA VAL A 212 -6.90 8.82 9.40
C VAL A 212 -6.35 8.54 10.79
N ASN A 213 -5.20 7.85 10.84
CA ASN A 213 -4.62 7.36 12.08
C ASN A 213 -3.55 8.31 12.64
N LYS A 214 -3.26 8.11 13.93
CA LYS A 214 -2.29 8.88 14.73
C LYS A 214 -2.71 10.33 14.96
N VAL A 215 -4.02 10.61 15.05
CA VAL A 215 -4.53 11.98 15.29
C VAL A 215 -4.04 12.57 16.61
N ASP A 216 -3.62 11.74 17.56
CA ASP A 216 -2.93 12.17 18.79
C ASP A 216 -1.64 12.97 18.54
N LEU A 217 -1.07 12.88 17.35
CA LEU A 217 0.13 13.62 16.96
C LEU A 217 -0.19 14.99 16.35
N LEU A 218 -1.44 15.29 15.96
CA LEU A 218 -1.82 16.56 15.34
C LEU A 218 -1.32 17.81 16.11
N PRO A 219 -1.38 17.86 17.46
CA PRO A 219 -0.87 19.01 18.21
C PRO A 219 0.65 19.22 18.11
N HIS A 220 1.38 18.24 17.56
CA HIS A 220 2.84 18.19 17.48
C HIS A 220 3.37 18.24 16.04
N LEU A 221 2.49 18.32 15.05
CA LEU A 221 2.83 18.30 13.62
C LEU A 221 2.33 19.57 12.93
N ASP A 222 3.04 19.96 11.90
CA ASP A 222 2.57 20.94 10.94
C ASP A 222 1.77 20.20 9.84
N PHE A 223 0.56 19.73 10.21
CA PHE A 223 -0.34 18.99 9.36
C PHE A 223 -1.74 19.63 9.39
N ASP A 224 -2.23 20.01 8.22
CA ASP A 224 -3.56 20.57 8.03
C ASP A 224 -4.56 19.48 7.65
N LEU A 225 -5.35 19.03 8.64
CA LEU A 225 -6.37 17.99 8.46
C LEU A 225 -7.46 18.42 7.48
N ASP A 226 -7.90 19.68 7.52
CA ASP A 226 -8.96 20.20 6.64
C ASP A 226 -8.48 20.22 5.18
N LEU A 227 -7.21 20.58 4.96
CA LEU A 227 -6.58 20.51 3.64
C LEU A 227 -6.48 19.06 3.14
N PHE A 228 -6.06 18.12 4.00
CA PHE A 228 -6.05 16.70 3.67
C PHE A 228 -7.45 16.19 3.26
N LEU A 229 -8.47 16.47 4.06
CA LEU A 229 -9.85 16.06 3.77
C LEU A 229 -10.38 16.69 2.48
N THR A 230 -9.99 17.93 2.18
CA THR A 230 -10.31 18.59 0.91
C THR A 230 -9.65 17.88 -0.26
N ASN A 231 -8.36 17.59 -0.17
CA ASN A 231 -7.62 16.85 -1.19
C ASN A 231 -8.19 15.44 -1.40
N LEU A 232 -8.57 14.77 -0.32
CA LEU A 232 -9.19 13.45 -0.36
C LEU A 232 -10.54 13.49 -1.10
N ARG A 233 -11.43 14.44 -0.77
CA ARG A 233 -12.73 14.61 -1.45
C ARG A 233 -12.58 14.95 -2.94
N ASN A 234 -11.52 15.64 -3.34
CA ASN A 234 -11.24 15.91 -4.75
C ASN A 234 -10.92 14.62 -5.54
N VAL A 235 -10.39 13.60 -4.87
CA VAL A 235 -10.02 12.31 -5.47
C VAL A 235 -11.15 11.29 -5.33
N ASN A 236 -11.81 11.25 -4.18
CA ASN A 236 -12.88 10.32 -3.83
C ASN A 236 -13.96 11.08 -3.04
N PRO A 237 -14.98 11.67 -3.74
CA PRO A 237 -15.97 12.54 -3.12
C PRO A 237 -16.84 11.87 -2.05
N ASP A 238 -17.12 10.57 -2.22
CA ASP A 238 -18.06 9.81 -1.41
C ASP A 238 -17.38 8.94 -0.33
N VAL A 239 -16.05 9.02 -0.22
CA VAL A 239 -15.29 8.18 0.71
C VAL A 239 -15.65 8.48 2.16
N ARG A 240 -15.92 7.43 2.91
CA ARG A 240 -16.05 7.53 4.37
C ARG A 240 -14.70 7.81 5.00
N THR A 241 -14.64 8.74 5.96
CA THR A 241 -13.44 9.00 6.75
C THR A 241 -13.68 8.70 8.22
N ILE A 242 -12.68 8.11 8.89
CA ILE A 242 -12.69 7.84 10.33
C ILE A 242 -11.37 8.32 10.91
N GLU A 243 -11.41 9.28 11.81
CA GLU A 243 -10.24 9.76 12.53
C GLU A 243 -9.94 8.86 13.73
N THR A 244 -8.68 8.44 13.89
CA THR A 244 -8.29 7.46 14.90
C THR A 244 -6.92 7.74 15.51
N SER A 245 -6.75 7.26 16.73
CA SER A 245 -5.45 7.02 17.32
C SER A 245 -5.42 5.61 17.90
N ALA A 246 -4.71 4.71 17.26
CA ALA A 246 -4.51 3.35 17.79
C ALA A 246 -3.75 3.35 19.12
N LYS A 247 -3.03 4.44 19.44
CA LYS A 247 -2.30 4.62 20.68
C LYS A 247 -3.19 5.00 21.85
N THR A 248 -4.14 5.93 21.64
CA THR A 248 -5.04 6.43 22.69
C THR A 248 -6.38 5.70 22.73
N GLY A 249 -6.72 5.01 21.64
CA GLY A 249 -8.00 4.35 21.45
C GLY A 249 -9.09 5.25 20.86
N GLU A 250 -8.79 6.51 20.56
CA GLU A 250 -9.72 7.45 19.95
C GLU A 250 -10.20 6.93 18.58
N GLY A 251 -11.49 7.06 18.30
CA GLY A 251 -12.12 6.69 17.04
C GLY A 251 -12.16 5.19 16.71
N ILE A 252 -11.54 4.31 17.51
CA ILE A 252 -11.51 2.86 17.23
C ILE A 252 -12.90 2.26 17.26
N ASP A 253 -13.81 2.75 18.12
CA ASP A 253 -15.19 2.27 18.17
C ASP A 253 -15.96 2.53 16.86
N GLN A 254 -15.62 3.59 16.13
CA GLN A 254 -16.18 3.87 14.82
C GLN A 254 -15.66 2.89 13.75
N VAL A 255 -14.40 2.48 13.86
CA VAL A 255 -13.82 1.43 13.01
C VAL A 255 -14.49 0.09 13.31
N CYS A 256 -14.66 -0.26 14.60
CA CYS A 256 -15.39 -1.47 15.01
C CYS A 256 -16.84 -1.47 14.48
N ALA A 257 -17.53 -0.35 14.56
CA ALA A 257 -18.89 -0.22 14.03
C ALA A 257 -18.93 -0.38 12.50
N TRP A 258 -17.91 0.09 11.79
CA TRP A 258 -17.79 -0.14 10.35
C TRP A 258 -17.56 -1.62 10.04
N PHE A 259 -16.67 -2.31 10.75
CA PHE A 259 -16.48 -3.76 10.60
C PHE A 259 -17.76 -4.54 10.90
N ALA A 260 -18.43 -4.23 12.02
CA ALA A 260 -19.68 -4.89 12.38
C ALA A 260 -20.77 -4.71 11.29
N SER A 261 -20.85 -3.51 10.69
CA SER A 261 -21.81 -3.26 9.60
C SER A 261 -21.55 -4.07 8.34
N LEU A 262 -20.31 -4.56 8.13
CA LEU A 262 -20.00 -5.47 7.02
C LEU A 262 -20.44 -6.90 7.33
N ALA A 263 -20.31 -7.33 8.61
CA ALA A 263 -20.73 -8.66 9.04
C ALA A 263 -22.27 -8.84 9.03
N ASP A 264 -23.02 -7.74 9.19
CA ASP A 264 -24.50 -7.74 9.24
C ASP A 264 -25.18 -7.67 7.86
N ASN A 265 -24.43 -7.39 6.79
CA ASN A 265 -24.96 -7.32 5.42
C ASN A 265 -24.96 -8.71 4.77
N GLU A 266 -25.99 -9.53 5.10
CA GLU A 266 -26.39 -10.73 4.33
C GLU A 266 -27.23 -10.32 3.11
#